data_60e67a5b077da8216aa2a4262ec8d7b8
#
_entry.id   60e67a5b077da8216aa2a4262ec8d7b8
#
_cell.length_a   1.000
_cell.length_b   1.000
_cell.length_c   1.000
_cell.angle_alpha   90.00
_cell.angle_beta   90.00
_cell.angle_gamma   90.00
#
_symmetry.space_group_name_H-M   'P 1'
#
loop_
_entity.id
_entity.type
_entity.pdbx_description
1 polymer ?
#
loop_
_entity_poly.entity_id
_entity_poly.type
_entity_poly.pdbx_seq_one_letter_code
_entity_poly.pdbx_strand_id
1 'polypeptide(L)'
;TSFTPDYTIADGTLASNLSLTLWPENVTAFAAKKILVQGVFYLNISVAFRDCIVKLAPGAQIIVGNPGSIVSTEFLSFRTKYFSCESMWKGIVIKDGTKTRVLNSTFEDAQYALTVGRHVPLFLFNNTFNRNFVSITNDKLTTSMPIQLFAKNKFDCTSALYDFYDLDFSSSG
;
A
#
# COMPACT_ATOMS: atom_id res chain seq x y z
N THR A 1 0.22 -19.77 -14.32
CA THR A 1 -0.95 -20.03 -13.45
C THR A 1 -1.81 -18.77 -13.35
N SER A 2 -3.10 -18.86 -13.71
CA SER A 2 -3.99 -17.71 -13.66
C SER A 2 -4.18 -17.26 -12.21
N PHE A 3 -4.22 -15.93 -11.99
CA PHE A 3 -4.49 -15.34 -10.68
C PHE A 3 -6.02 -15.36 -10.46
N THR A 4 -6.49 -16.24 -9.58
CA THR A 4 -7.90 -16.28 -9.17
C THR A 4 -8.02 -15.63 -7.80
N PRO A 5 -8.67 -14.44 -7.69
CA PRO A 5 -8.78 -13.73 -6.42
C PRO A 5 -9.87 -14.33 -5.51
N ASP A 6 -9.62 -14.30 -4.19
CA ASP A 6 -10.64 -14.55 -3.17
C ASP A 6 -11.54 -13.31 -2.98
N TYR A 7 -10.95 -12.11 -3.20
CA TYR A 7 -11.64 -10.82 -3.13
C TYR A 7 -11.33 -10.00 -4.36
N THR A 8 -12.36 -9.44 -4.98
CA THR A 8 -12.23 -8.38 -5.98
C THR A 8 -12.75 -7.07 -5.40
N ILE A 9 -11.88 -6.11 -5.26
CA ILE A 9 -12.16 -4.79 -4.70
C ILE A 9 -12.39 -3.82 -5.85
N ALA A 10 -13.63 -3.40 -6.03
CA ALA A 10 -14.01 -2.42 -7.04
C ALA A 10 -13.52 -1.01 -6.65
N ASP A 11 -13.50 -0.11 -7.62
CA ASP A 11 -13.17 1.29 -7.41
C ASP A 11 -14.09 1.95 -6.38
N GLY A 12 -13.51 2.78 -5.49
CA GLY A 12 -14.24 3.49 -4.45
C GLY A 12 -14.66 2.64 -3.26
N THR A 13 -14.28 1.36 -3.18
CA THR A 13 -14.64 0.48 -2.05
C THR A 13 -14.05 0.99 -0.73
N LEU A 14 -14.87 1.03 0.32
CA LEU A 14 -14.45 1.28 1.71
C LEU A 14 -14.22 -0.04 2.43
N ALA A 15 -13.13 -0.16 3.18
CA ALA A 15 -12.83 -1.36 3.96
C ALA A 15 -13.90 -1.67 5.02
N SER A 16 -14.52 -0.63 5.60
CA SER A 16 -15.64 -0.79 6.55
C SER A 16 -16.87 -1.48 5.98
N ASN A 17 -17.02 -1.52 4.65
CA ASN A 17 -18.14 -2.17 3.97
C ASN A 17 -17.87 -3.65 3.68
N LEU A 18 -16.67 -4.14 3.98
CA LEU A 18 -16.28 -5.53 3.76
C LEU A 18 -16.47 -6.35 5.03
N SER A 19 -16.96 -7.58 4.85
CA SER A 19 -17.02 -8.57 5.94
C SER A 19 -15.63 -9.16 6.17
N LEU A 20 -14.78 -8.46 6.93
CA LEU A 20 -13.44 -8.91 7.26
C LEU A 20 -13.41 -9.60 8.62
N THR A 21 -12.46 -10.51 8.80
CA THR A 21 -12.26 -11.21 10.07
C THR A 21 -11.63 -10.24 11.09
N LEU A 22 -12.16 -10.21 12.31
CA LEU A 22 -11.53 -9.49 13.41
C LEU A 22 -10.23 -10.21 13.82
N TRP A 23 -9.18 -9.44 13.89
CA TRP A 23 -7.87 -9.86 14.39
C TRP A 23 -7.73 -9.44 15.86
N PRO A 24 -6.86 -10.10 16.66
CA PRO A 24 -6.53 -9.58 17.99
C PRO A 24 -6.21 -8.09 17.96
N GLU A 25 -6.62 -7.35 18.96
CA GLU A 25 -6.49 -5.89 19.10
C GLU A 25 -7.52 -5.05 18.28
N ASN A 26 -8.67 -5.62 17.89
CA ASN A 26 -9.73 -4.93 17.15
C ASN A 26 -9.34 -4.40 15.76
N VAL A 27 -8.34 -5.00 15.13
CA VAL A 27 -7.97 -4.72 13.74
C VAL A 27 -8.67 -5.71 12.83
N THR A 28 -9.31 -5.24 11.78
CA THR A 28 -9.86 -6.12 10.75
C THR A 28 -8.76 -6.65 9.84
N ALA A 29 -8.85 -7.88 9.37
CA ALA A 29 -7.76 -8.49 8.61
C ALA A 29 -8.21 -9.27 7.38
N PHE A 30 -7.40 -9.14 6.32
CA PHE A 30 -7.26 -10.15 5.29
C PHE A 30 -6.15 -11.11 5.71
N ALA A 31 -6.43 -12.39 5.80
CA ALA A 31 -5.44 -13.40 6.17
C ALA A 31 -5.37 -14.50 5.11
N ALA A 32 -4.18 -14.75 4.57
CA ALA A 32 -3.90 -15.75 3.54
C ALA A 32 -4.85 -15.64 2.32
N LYS A 33 -5.07 -14.40 1.83
CA LYS A 33 -6.00 -14.11 0.73
C LYS A 33 -5.28 -13.63 -0.53
N LYS A 34 -5.85 -13.97 -1.68
CA LYS A 34 -5.55 -13.38 -2.97
C LYS A 34 -6.57 -12.27 -3.22
N ILE A 35 -6.09 -11.06 -3.41
CA ILE A 35 -6.93 -9.86 -3.52
C ILE A 35 -6.61 -9.17 -4.85
N LEU A 36 -7.65 -8.84 -5.62
CA LEU A 36 -7.55 -8.00 -6.80
C LEU A 36 -8.14 -6.63 -6.50
N VAL A 37 -7.35 -5.57 -6.62
CA VAL A 37 -7.79 -4.18 -6.48
C VAL A 37 -7.89 -3.57 -7.87
N GLN A 38 -9.10 -3.14 -8.28
CA GLN A 38 -9.39 -2.65 -9.63
C GLN A 38 -9.39 -1.11 -9.76
N GLY A 39 -9.33 -0.38 -8.66
CA GLY A 39 -9.34 1.08 -8.63
C GLY A 39 -8.85 1.59 -7.31
N VAL A 40 -9.48 2.62 -6.73
CA VAL A 40 -9.12 3.16 -5.43
C VAL A 40 -9.79 2.37 -4.32
N PHE A 41 -8.98 1.79 -3.43
CA PHE A 41 -9.43 1.08 -2.23
C PHE A 41 -9.13 1.93 -0.99
N TYR A 42 -10.16 2.30 -0.25
CA TYR A 42 -10.04 3.12 0.95
C TYR A 42 -10.01 2.27 2.22
N LEU A 43 -8.90 2.28 2.92
CA LEU A 43 -8.77 1.71 4.26
C LEU A 43 -9.17 2.76 5.30
N ASN A 44 -10.46 2.97 5.45
CA ASN A 44 -11.06 3.96 6.37
C ASN A 44 -11.22 3.45 7.81
N ILE A 45 -10.80 2.22 8.07
CA ILE A 45 -10.68 1.56 9.37
C ILE A 45 -9.30 0.93 9.50
N SER A 46 -8.92 0.49 10.69
CA SER A 46 -7.67 -0.26 10.88
C SER A 46 -7.72 -1.61 10.17
N VAL A 47 -6.77 -1.85 9.27
CA VAL A 47 -6.71 -3.07 8.45
C VAL A 47 -5.32 -3.68 8.48
N ALA A 48 -5.29 -5.00 8.64
CA ALA A 48 -4.10 -5.83 8.47
C ALA A 48 -4.19 -6.68 7.20
N PHE A 49 -3.11 -6.69 6.42
CA PHE A 49 -2.86 -7.68 5.37
C PHE A 49 -1.82 -8.66 5.89
N ARG A 50 -2.18 -9.92 6.00
CA ARG A 50 -1.28 -10.94 6.52
C ARG A 50 -1.23 -12.13 5.58
N ASP A 51 -0.02 -12.49 5.15
CA ASP A 51 0.21 -13.62 4.24
C ASP A 51 -0.62 -13.51 2.94
N CYS A 52 -0.87 -12.28 2.47
CA CYS A 52 -1.72 -12.02 1.33
C CYS A 52 -0.91 -11.86 0.04
N ILE A 53 -1.60 -12.08 -1.07
CA ILE A 53 -1.12 -11.73 -2.41
C ILE A 53 -2.10 -10.71 -2.98
N VAL A 54 -1.66 -9.45 -3.10
CA VAL A 54 -2.48 -8.33 -3.57
C VAL A 54 -2.03 -7.95 -4.97
N LYS A 55 -2.84 -8.28 -5.96
CA LYS A 55 -2.68 -7.82 -7.34
C LYS A 55 -3.43 -6.50 -7.51
N LEU A 56 -2.75 -5.51 -8.04
CA LEU A 56 -3.33 -4.20 -8.31
C LEU A 56 -3.43 -4.01 -9.83
N ALA A 57 -4.62 -3.63 -10.28
CA ALA A 57 -4.82 -3.27 -11.69
C ALA A 57 -3.99 -2.02 -12.04
N PRO A 58 -3.71 -1.79 -13.33
CA PRO A 58 -3.10 -0.56 -13.78
C PRO A 58 -3.78 0.68 -13.20
N GLY A 59 -2.99 1.60 -12.61
CA GLY A 59 -3.51 2.82 -11.99
C GLY A 59 -4.27 2.63 -10.66
N ALA A 60 -4.44 1.41 -10.18
CA ALA A 60 -5.07 1.17 -8.87
C ALA A 60 -4.26 1.77 -7.72
N GLN A 61 -4.93 2.15 -6.64
CA GLN A 61 -4.35 2.79 -5.48
C GLN A 61 -4.99 2.29 -4.18
N ILE A 62 -4.21 2.21 -3.13
CA ILE A 62 -4.72 2.00 -1.76
C ILE A 62 -4.54 3.31 -0.99
N ILE A 63 -5.60 3.81 -0.38
CA ILE A 63 -5.56 5.02 0.45
C ILE A 63 -5.88 4.64 1.89
N VAL A 64 -4.93 4.87 2.79
CA VAL A 64 -5.03 4.50 4.21
C VAL A 64 -5.28 5.73 5.04
N GLY A 65 -6.26 5.63 5.93
CA GLY A 65 -6.64 6.69 6.85
C GLY A 65 -7.91 7.41 6.43
N ASN A 66 -8.57 7.97 7.42
CA ASN A 66 -9.81 8.74 7.24
C ASN A 66 -9.51 10.21 7.48
N PRO A 67 -9.44 11.06 6.44
CA PRO A 67 -9.19 12.48 6.60
C PRO A 67 -10.27 13.11 7.52
N GLY A 68 -9.84 13.77 8.58
CA GLY A 68 -10.74 14.41 9.55
C GLY A 68 -11.26 13.52 10.67
N SER A 69 -10.89 12.24 10.72
CA SER A 69 -11.19 11.39 11.86
C SER A 69 -10.20 11.63 13.01
N ILE A 70 -10.73 11.76 14.23
CA ILE A 70 -9.92 11.78 15.46
C ILE A 70 -9.45 10.38 15.88
N VAL A 71 -9.97 9.33 15.24
CA VAL A 71 -9.56 7.95 15.50
C VAL A 71 -8.37 7.64 14.62
N SER A 72 -7.23 7.32 15.24
CA SER A 72 -6.06 6.88 14.51
C SER A 72 -6.34 5.51 13.86
N THR A 73 -6.21 5.44 12.55
CA THR A 73 -6.22 4.17 11.83
C THR A 73 -4.85 3.51 11.89
N GLU A 74 -4.82 2.20 11.83
CA GLU A 74 -3.57 1.45 11.73
C GLU A 74 -3.54 0.68 10.42
N PHE A 75 -2.44 0.80 9.68
CA PHE A 75 -2.12 -0.03 8.53
C PHE A 75 -1.03 -1.02 8.93
N LEU A 76 -1.37 -2.29 8.85
CA LEU A 76 -0.44 -3.38 9.10
C LEU A 76 -0.29 -4.23 7.85
N SER A 77 0.94 -4.42 7.40
CA SER A 77 1.28 -5.38 6.33
C SER A 77 2.33 -6.36 6.84
N PHE A 78 2.04 -7.63 6.74
CA PHE A 78 2.92 -8.69 7.21
C PHE A 78 2.99 -9.83 6.19
N ARG A 79 4.19 -10.13 5.69
CA ARG A 79 4.45 -11.17 4.69
C ARG A 79 3.49 -11.10 3.49
N THR A 80 3.17 -9.88 3.05
CA THR A 80 2.23 -9.64 1.97
C THR A 80 2.98 -9.15 0.74
N LYS A 81 2.57 -9.64 -0.43
CA LYS A 81 3.10 -9.19 -1.72
C LYS A 81 2.08 -8.30 -2.42
N TYR A 82 2.51 -7.10 -2.82
CA TYR A 82 1.77 -6.15 -3.67
C TYR A 82 2.47 -6.05 -5.01
N PHE A 83 1.73 -6.21 -6.11
CA PHE A 83 2.30 -6.19 -7.46
C PHE A 83 1.28 -5.85 -8.54
N SER A 84 1.77 -5.47 -9.71
CA SER A 84 0.98 -5.37 -10.93
C SER A 84 1.57 -6.26 -12.03
N CYS A 85 0.89 -6.41 -13.17
CA CYS A 85 1.33 -7.32 -14.24
C CYS A 85 1.51 -6.67 -15.61
N GLU A 86 0.94 -5.50 -15.87
CA GLU A 86 0.87 -4.92 -17.22
C GLU A 86 1.40 -3.49 -17.29
N SER A 87 1.05 -2.69 -16.28
CA SER A 87 1.59 -1.36 -16.09
C SER A 87 1.63 -1.04 -14.60
N MET A 88 2.27 0.06 -14.23
CA MET A 88 2.41 0.42 -12.83
C MET A 88 1.07 0.75 -12.17
N TRP A 89 0.92 0.32 -10.93
CA TRP A 89 -0.12 0.82 -10.03
C TRP A 89 0.35 2.08 -9.30
N LYS A 90 -0.56 2.90 -8.79
CA LYS A 90 -0.21 4.21 -8.21
C LYS A 90 0.53 4.11 -6.89
N GLY A 91 0.22 3.14 -6.05
CA GLY A 91 0.87 2.92 -4.76
C GLY A 91 -0.08 2.96 -3.58
N ILE A 92 0.50 2.96 -2.38
CA ILE A 92 -0.22 3.09 -1.10
C ILE A 92 0.02 4.50 -0.55
N VAL A 93 -1.04 5.27 -0.40
CA VAL A 93 -1.01 6.60 0.22
C VAL A 93 -1.45 6.49 1.68
N ILE A 94 -0.56 6.84 2.58
CA ILE A 94 -0.78 6.78 4.03
C ILE A 94 -1.03 8.19 4.52
N LYS A 95 -2.26 8.47 4.96
CA LYS A 95 -2.68 9.80 5.41
C LYS A 95 -2.13 10.14 6.80
N ASP A 96 -2.12 11.44 7.11
CA ASP A 96 -1.67 11.98 8.39
C ASP A 96 -2.33 11.25 9.58
N GLY A 97 -1.56 10.99 10.64
CA GLY A 97 -2.03 10.36 11.86
C GLY A 97 -2.26 8.84 11.79
N THR A 98 -1.98 8.21 10.66
CA THR A 98 -2.09 6.75 10.50
C THR A 98 -0.84 6.07 11.04
N LYS A 99 -0.99 5.15 11.97
CA LYS A 99 0.12 4.29 12.40
C LYS A 99 0.40 3.21 11.36
N THR A 100 1.66 3.07 10.94
CA THR A 100 2.02 2.19 9.84
C THR A 100 3.12 1.23 10.23
N ARG A 101 2.84 -0.06 10.11
CA ARG A 101 3.80 -1.15 10.32
C ARG A 101 3.83 -2.06 9.11
N VAL A 102 4.98 -2.17 8.46
CA VAL A 102 5.19 -3.03 7.29
C VAL A 102 6.39 -3.93 7.54
N LEU A 103 6.15 -5.21 7.55
CA LEU A 103 7.09 -6.24 7.97
C LEU A 103 7.14 -7.37 6.95
N ASN A 104 8.35 -7.74 6.53
CA ASN A 104 8.56 -8.89 5.63
C ASN A 104 7.70 -8.86 4.36
N SER A 105 7.34 -7.68 3.89
CA SER A 105 6.44 -7.50 2.75
C SER A 105 7.19 -7.09 1.48
N THR A 106 6.58 -7.32 0.32
CA THR A 106 7.17 -7.01 -0.98
C THR A 106 6.26 -6.07 -1.76
N PHE A 107 6.84 -5.02 -2.34
CA PHE A 107 6.18 -4.05 -3.19
C PHE A 107 6.85 -4.04 -4.56
N GLU A 108 6.09 -4.36 -5.60
CA GLU A 108 6.59 -4.42 -6.97
C GLU A 108 5.72 -3.60 -7.91
N ASP A 109 6.36 -2.98 -8.90
CA ASP A 109 5.70 -2.35 -10.05
C ASP A 109 4.81 -1.15 -9.68
N ALA A 110 5.14 -0.41 -8.63
CA ALA A 110 4.43 0.80 -8.23
C ALA A 110 5.07 2.07 -8.79
N GLN A 111 4.25 3.09 -9.08
CA GLN A 111 4.75 4.44 -9.33
C GLN A 111 5.36 5.00 -8.04
N TYR A 112 4.61 4.97 -6.95
CA TYR A 112 5.06 5.39 -5.61
C TYR A 112 4.64 4.31 -4.62
N ALA A 113 5.51 3.35 -4.29
CA ALA A 113 5.10 2.19 -3.52
C ALA A 113 4.49 2.59 -2.16
N LEU A 114 5.13 3.51 -1.42
CA LEU A 114 4.59 4.11 -0.21
C LEU A 114 4.72 5.64 -0.28
N THR A 115 3.60 6.35 -0.24
CA THR A 115 3.53 7.79 -0.03
C THR A 115 3.07 8.05 1.39
N VAL A 116 3.92 8.65 2.22
CA VAL A 116 3.72 8.77 3.66
C VAL A 116 3.35 10.20 4.02
N GLY A 117 2.21 10.41 4.67
CA GLY A 117 1.77 11.69 5.17
C GLY A 117 2.62 12.21 6.35
N ARG A 118 2.26 13.40 6.85
CA ARG A 118 2.92 14.00 8.01
C ARG A 118 2.60 13.23 9.28
N HIS A 119 3.55 13.22 10.21
CA HIS A 119 3.35 12.66 11.55
C HIS A 119 2.87 11.20 11.56
N VAL A 120 3.16 10.44 10.48
CA VAL A 120 2.88 9.01 10.40
C VAL A 120 3.99 8.26 11.11
N PRO A 121 3.74 7.60 12.25
CA PRO A 121 4.72 6.70 12.86
C PRO A 121 4.99 5.53 11.90
N LEU A 122 6.19 5.51 11.31
CA LEU A 122 6.57 4.55 10.27
C LEU A 122 7.51 3.48 10.83
N PHE A 123 7.08 2.23 10.70
CA PHE A 123 7.86 1.07 11.09
C PHE A 123 8.02 0.14 9.87
N LEU A 124 9.21 0.11 9.27
CA LEU A 124 9.53 -0.70 8.10
C LEU A 124 10.69 -1.66 8.43
N PHE A 125 10.42 -2.95 8.39
CA PHE A 125 11.44 -3.94 8.71
C PHE A 125 11.43 -5.12 7.72
N ASN A 126 12.58 -5.42 7.15
CA ASN A 126 12.82 -6.57 6.27
C ASN A 126 11.86 -6.64 5.07
N ASN A 127 11.62 -5.50 4.42
CA ASN A 127 10.78 -5.42 3.24
C ASN A 127 11.63 -5.40 1.96
N THR A 128 11.00 -5.80 0.85
CA THR A 128 11.59 -5.70 -0.48
C THR A 128 10.78 -4.73 -1.33
N PHE A 129 11.44 -3.73 -1.90
CA PHE A 129 10.90 -2.80 -2.87
C PHE A 129 11.59 -3.07 -4.21
N ASN A 130 10.86 -3.60 -5.18
CA ASN A 130 11.42 -4.04 -6.45
C ASN A 130 10.66 -3.43 -7.64
N ARG A 131 11.37 -2.90 -8.62
CA ARG A 131 10.83 -2.29 -9.83
C ARG A 131 9.78 -1.19 -9.55
N ASN A 132 9.95 -0.45 -8.48
CA ASN A 132 9.12 0.72 -8.22
C ASN A 132 9.82 1.96 -8.80
N PHE A 133 9.06 2.92 -9.37
CA PHE A 133 9.64 4.18 -9.81
C PHE A 133 10.14 4.98 -8.60
N VAL A 134 9.31 5.10 -7.57
CA VAL A 134 9.71 5.61 -6.26
C VAL A 134 9.27 4.61 -5.19
N SER A 135 10.20 4.13 -4.38
CA SER A 135 9.87 3.15 -3.35
C SER A 135 9.17 3.77 -2.14
N ILE A 136 9.68 4.90 -1.65
CA ILE A 136 9.11 5.60 -0.49
C ILE A 136 9.24 7.10 -0.72
N THR A 137 8.16 7.83 -0.52
CA THR A 137 8.14 9.29 -0.60
C THR A 137 7.33 9.88 0.55
N ASN A 138 7.59 11.15 0.84
CA ASN A 138 6.79 11.94 1.77
C ASN A 138 5.88 12.89 0.96
N ASP A 139 4.62 12.96 1.31
CA ASP A 139 3.61 13.80 0.65
C ASP A 139 3.94 15.31 0.74
N LYS A 140 4.74 15.73 1.73
CA LYS A 140 5.12 17.16 1.90
C LYS A 140 6.55 17.33 2.39
N LEU A 141 7.34 18.04 1.61
CA LEU A 141 8.77 18.29 1.78
C LEU A 141 9.19 19.03 3.09
N THR A 142 8.28 19.43 3.95
CA THR A 142 8.55 20.39 5.03
C THR A 142 8.48 19.84 6.46
N THR A 143 8.23 18.56 6.65
CA THR A 143 8.12 17.97 8.01
C THR A 143 8.87 16.67 8.15
N SER A 144 9.53 16.49 9.29
CA SER A 144 10.21 15.24 9.63
C SER A 144 9.23 14.06 9.72
N MET A 145 9.53 12.99 9.02
CA MET A 145 8.88 11.71 9.22
C MET A 145 9.34 11.12 10.56
N PRO A 146 8.45 10.78 11.50
CA PRO A 146 8.85 10.07 12.70
C PRO A 146 9.12 8.60 12.37
N ILE A 147 10.28 8.32 11.78
CA ILE A 147 10.72 6.95 11.51
C ILE A 147 11.03 6.29 12.83
N GLN A 148 10.22 5.31 13.23
CA GLN A 148 10.44 4.55 14.44
C GLN A 148 11.41 3.40 14.25
N LEU A 149 11.31 2.71 13.09
CA LEU A 149 12.27 1.70 12.66
C LEU A 149 12.35 1.65 11.14
N PHE A 150 13.56 1.70 10.63
CA PHE A 150 13.85 1.51 9.21
C PHE A 150 15.08 0.61 9.09
N ALA A 151 14.87 -0.70 8.99
CA ALA A 151 15.97 -1.65 8.98
C ALA A 151 15.72 -2.84 8.05
N LYS A 152 16.80 -3.38 7.49
CA LYS A 152 16.83 -4.56 6.63
C LYS A 152 15.93 -4.46 5.39
N ASN A 153 15.57 -3.26 4.96
CA ASN A 153 14.79 -3.08 3.74
C ASN A 153 15.72 -3.16 2.53
N LYS A 154 15.29 -3.90 1.51
CA LYS A 154 15.99 -4.05 0.24
C LYS A 154 15.29 -3.22 -0.84
N PHE A 155 16.07 -2.44 -1.59
CA PHE A 155 15.63 -1.68 -2.74
C PHE A 155 16.31 -2.26 -3.98
N ASP A 156 15.54 -2.69 -4.97
CA ASP A 156 16.03 -3.42 -6.12
C ASP A 156 15.29 -3.01 -7.40
N CYS A 157 15.91 -3.26 -8.54
CA CYS A 157 15.31 -3.11 -9.85
C CYS A 157 15.81 -4.28 -10.73
N THR A 158 15.20 -5.44 -10.55
CA THR A 158 15.65 -6.69 -11.16
C THR A 158 15.34 -6.81 -12.65
N SER A 159 14.49 -5.94 -13.19
CA SER A 159 14.15 -5.84 -14.61
C SER A 159 13.70 -4.42 -14.97
N ALA A 160 13.45 -4.15 -16.24
CA ALA A 160 12.89 -2.87 -16.67
C ALA A 160 11.58 -2.56 -15.95
N LEU A 161 11.35 -1.27 -15.71
CA LEU A 161 10.09 -0.78 -15.14
C LEU A 161 8.97 -0.96 -16.17
N TYR A 162 7.76 -1.19 -15.69
CA TYR A 162 6.57 -1.09 -16.51
C TYR A 162 6.25 0.37 -16.85
N ASP A 163 5.45 0.58 -17.89
CA ASP A 163 4.96 1.90 -18.24
C ASP A 163 4.05 2.46 -17.14
N PHE A 164 4.05 3.79 -17.01
CA PHE A 164 3.10 4.48 -16.17
C PHE A 164 1.68 4.30 -16.71
N TYR A 165 0.73 4.19 -15.81
CA TYR A 165 -0.68 4.14 -16.18
C TYR A 165 -1.19 5.48 -16.72
N ASP A 166 -0.80 6.59 -16.09
CA ASP A 166 -1.14 7.95 -16.55
C ASP A 166 0.01 8.54 -17.37
N LEU A 167 -0.29 8.91 -18.62
CA LEU A 167 0.64 9.60 -19.52
C LEU A 167 0.84 11.08 -19.16
N ASP A 168 0.29 11.56 -18.04
CA ASP A 168 0.31 12.96 -17.63
C ASP A 168 1.70 13.49 -17.19
N PHE A 169 2.74 12.68 -17.24
CA PHE A 169 4.12 13.17 -17.05
C PHE A 169 4.71 13.87 -18.29
N SER A 170 3.98 13.93 -19.40
CA SER A 170 4.49 14.54 -20.64
C SER A 170 4.32 16.07 -20.72
N SER A 171 3.70 16.72 -19.72
CA SER A 171 3.33 18.15 -19.82
C SER A 171 4.00 19.09 -18.82
N SER A 172 5.02 18.67 -18.09
CA SER A 172 5.81 19.54 -17.21
C SER A 172 7.30 19.46 -17.53
N GLY A 173 7.63 19.81 -18.78
CA GLY A 173 8.98 20.16 -19.20
C GLY A 173 9.10 21.67 -19.30
#